data_655e4877b62a205bec3237491c3b4734
#
_entry.id   655e4877b62a205bec3237491c3b4734
#
_cell.length_a   1.000
_cell.length_b   1.000
_cell.length_c   1.000
_cell.angle_alpha   90.00
_cell.angle_beta   90.00
_cell.angle_gamma   90.00
#
_symmetry.space_group_name_H-M   'P 1'
#
loop_
_entity.id
_entity.type
_entity.pdbx_description
1 polymer ?
#
loop_
_entity_poly.entity_id
_entity_poly.type
_entity_poly.pdbx_seq_one_letter_code
_entity_poly.pdbx_strand_id
1 'polypeptide(L)'
;IVKNEQDHLPACLETLDWVDEIVVVDAGSSDGTREIAREFTDKVAVEDDWQGFGVQRQRAEALVESDWILMVDADERVTPALRESLQAAVAQNSPAIYTLPRLSWCFGGFIRHSGWYPDRVARLYPRGRAGYNDALVHEKLENPEELPVRPLEGDLLHYTYRDLRHYLEKSAHYAQAWAEQRAARGKRGSLAAGIGHGIGCFLRMYLLKAGFLDGRQGLLLALLSAHSTFAKYADLWVRTRTSPPPEGGTRDR
;
A
#
# COMPACT_ATOMS: atom_id res chain seq x y z
N ILE A 1 7.04 9.99 1.27
CA ILE A 1 7.12 9.83 2.74
C ILE A 1 7.83 8.53 3.07
N VAL A 2 8.72 8.52 4.08
CA VAL A 2 9.57 7.37 4.38
C VAL A 2 9.66 7.09 5.88
N LYS A 3 9.90 5.82 6.25
CA LYS A 3 10.30 5.40 7.59
C LYS A 3 11.02 4.07 7.54
N ASN A 4 12.33 4.05 7.84
CA ASN A 4 13.20 2.87 7.81
C ASN A 4 13.17 2.16 6.44
N GLU A 5 13.48 2.89 5.38
CA GLU A 5 13.43 2.46 3.98
C GLU A 5 14.82 2.47 3.31
N GLN A 6 15.92 2.36 4.09
CA GLN A 6 17.28 2.38 3.55
C GLN A 6 17.52 1.36 2.43
N ASP A 7 16.84 0.22 2.45
CA ASP A 7 17.00 -0.84 1.46
C ASP A 7 16.24 -0.56 0.15
N HIS A 8 15.17 0.24 0.21
CA HIS A 8 14.32 0.54 -0.94
C HIS A 8 14.56 1.93 -1.53
N LEU A 9 14.83 2.91 -0.70
CA LEU A 9 14.87 4.32 -1.08
C LEU A 9 15.88 4.62 -2.22
N PRO A 10 17.14 4.11 -2.23
CA PRO A 10 18.09 4.42 -3.30
C PRO A 10 17.53 4.10 -4.68
N ALA A 11 17.09 2.85 -4.87
CA ALA A 11 16.55 2.41 -6.15
C ALA A 11 15.21 3.06 -6.51
N CYS A 12 14.45 3.62 -5.56
CA CYS A 12 13.28 4.47 -5.84
C CYS A 12 13.73 5.79 -6.44
N LEU A 13 14.61 6.50 -5.75
CA LEU A 13 15.06 7.83 -6.14
C LEU A 13 15.85 7.81 -7.46
N GLU A 14 16.64 6.76 -7.73
CA GLU A 14 17.31 6.57 -9.01
C GLU A 14 16.34 6.55 -10.22
N THR A 15 15.10 6.08 -10.04
CA THR A 15 14.10 6.11 -11.12
C THR A 15 13.42 7.47 -11.30
N LEU A 16 13.77 8.45 -10.47
CA LEU A 16 13.20 9.81 -10.44
C LEU A 16 14.22 10.91 -10.81
N ASP A 17 15.35 10.54 -11.41
CA ASP A 17 16.45 11.45 -11.82
C ASP A 17 16.05 12.54 -12.84
N TRP A 18 14.87 12.44 -13.39
CA TRP A 18 14.31 13.28 -14.45
C TRP A 18 13.28 14.30 -13.95
N VAL A 19 12.91 14.29 -12.68
CA VAL A 19 11.98 15.28 -12.11
C VAL A 19 12.71 16.56 -11.73
N ASP A 20 12.00 17.69 -11.70
CA ASP A 20 12.59 18.99 -11.36
C ASP A 20 12.90 19.11 -9.86
N GLU A 21 12.16 18.38 -9.03
CA GLU A 21 12.22 18.48 -7.58
C GLU A 21 11.91 17.13 -6.92
N ILE A 22 12.66 16.77 -5.88
CA ILE A 22 12.38 15.64 -5.00
C ILE A 22 12.20 16.17 -3.59
N VAL A 23 11.08 15.84 -2.95
CA VAL A 23 10.80 16.12 -1.54
C VAL A 23 10.67 14.81 -0.78
N VAL A 24 11.41 14.67 0.31
CA VAL A 24 11.35 13.51 1.20
C VAL A 24 10.91 13.94 2.60
N VAL A 25 9.85 13.34 3.12
CA VAL A 25 9.40 13.54 4.51
C VAL A 25 9.63 12.26 5.29
N ASP A 26 10.55 12.31 6.23
CA ASP A 26 10.95 11.19 7.10
C ASP A 26 10.13 11.19 8.39
N ALA A 27 9.48 10.07 8.69
CA ALA A 27 8.64 9.87 9.86
C ALA A 27 9.44 9.33 11.08
N GLY A 28 10.68 9.81 11.28
CA GLY A 28 11.53 9.40 12.39
C GLY A 28 12.25 8.09 12.14
N SER A 29 12.95 7.94 11.02
CA SER A 29 13.79 6.77 10.73
C SER A 29 14.96 6.66 11.71
N SER A 30 15.32 5.42 12.03
CA SER A 30 16.43 5.05 12.89
C SER A 30 17.58 4.34 12.15
N ASP A 31 17.43 4.17 10.84
CA ASP A 31 18.41 3.56 9.92
C ASP A 31 19.04 4.64 9.01
N GLY A 32 19.75 4.25 7.95
CA GLY A 32 20.40 5.13 6.98
C GLY A 32 19.47 5.89 6.01
N THR A 33 18.15 5.82 6.18
CA THR A 33 17.17 6.41 5.25
C THR A 33 17.39 7.89 4.98
N ARG A 34 17.67 8.68 6.02
CA ARG A 34 17.83 10.16 5.89
C ARG A 34 19.13 10.53 5.18
N GLU A 35 20.20 9.84 5.49
CA GLU A 35 21.51 10.02 4.86
C GLU A 35 21.40 9.75 3.35
N ILE A 36 20.77 8.63 2.99
CA ILE A 36 20.48 8.27 1.59
C ILE A 36 19.63 9.34 0.90
N ALA A 37 18.54 9.79 1.53
CA ALA A 37 17.68 10.81 0.94
C ALA A 37 18.47 12.10 0.60
N ARG A 38 19.41 12.51 1.45
CA ARG A 38 20.25 13.70 1.24
C ARG A 38 21.27 13.57 0.11
N GLU A 39 21.54 12.37 -0.38
CA GLU A 39 22.35 12.17 -1.58
C GLU A 39 21.61 12.57 -2.86
N PHE A 40 20.27 12.62 -2.82
CA PHE A 40 19.41 12.91 -3.97
C PHE A 40 18.74 14.28 -3.91
N THR A 41 18.55 14.87 -2.71
CA THR A 41 17.86 16.16 -2.55
C THR A 41 18.22 16.84 -1.23
N ASP A 42 18.23 18.18 -1.26
CA ASP A 42 18.33 19.01 -0.05
C ASP A 42 16.98 19.16 0.68
N LYS A 43 15.85 18.80 0.03
CA LYS A 43 14.50 18.92 0.59
C LYS A 43 14.11 17.66 1.38
N VAL A 44 14.81 17.43 2.50
CA VAL A 44 14.53 16.33 3.43
C VAL A 44 14.03 16.92 4.75
N ALA A 45 12.74 16.77 5.02
CA ALA A 45 12.11 17.16 6.29
C ALA A 45 11.95 15.95 7.22
N VAL A 46 12.04 16.19 8.53
CA VAL A 46 11.80 15.19 9.57
C VAL A 46 10.52 15.55 10.30
N GLU A 47 9.53 14.67 10.24
CA GLU A 47 8.20 14.83 10.84
C GLU A 47 7.84 13.55 11.61
N ASP A 48 8.40 13.41 12.82
CA ASP A 48 8.29 12.23 13.67
C ASP A 48 6.99 12.17 14.49
N ASP A 49 6.25 13.28 14.56
CA ASP A 49 4.89 13.33 15.08
C ASP A 49 3.92 12.64 14.10
N TRP A 50 3.80 11.33 14.24
CA TRP A 50 2.98 10.52 13.35
C TRP A 50 1.49 10.71 13.61
N GLN A 51 0.78 11.35 12.66
CA GLN A 51 -0.67 11.57 12.69
C GLN A 51 -1.42 10.77 11.61
N GLY A 52 -0.76 9.86 10.91
CA GLY A 52 -1.32 9.04 9.85
C GLY A 52 -0.71 9.30 8.48
N PHE A 53 -0.98 8.39 7.55
CA PHE A 53 -0.43 8.47 6.20
C PHE A 53 -0.92 9.73 5.46
N GLY A 54 -2.18 10.10 5.60
CA GLY A 54 -2.74 11.28 4.96
C GLY A 54 -2.06 12.55 5.38
N VAL A 55 -1.93 12.81 6.70
CA VAL A 55 -1.25 13.99 7.23
C VAL A 55 0.21 14.04 6.79
N GLN A 56 0.89 12.89 6.77
CA GLN A 56 2.29 12.83 6.34
C GLN A 56 2.45 13.17 4.85
N ARG A 57 1.50 12.75 3.98
CA ARG A 57 1.47 13.14 2.57
C ARG A 57 1.18 14.63 2.40
N GLN A 58 0.25 15.20 3.18
CA GLN A 58 -0.03 16.65 3.17
C GLN A 58 1.22 17.48 3.56
N ARG A 59 2.00 17.01 4.55
CA ARG A 59 3.28 17.65 4.91
C ARG A 59 4.26 17.64 3.75
N ALA A 60 4.34 16.52 3.01
CA ALA A 60 5.15 16.46 1.80
C ALA A 60 4.64 17.40 0.70
N GLU A 61 3.33 17.42 0.44
CA GLU A 61 2.70 18.32 -0.53
C GLU A 61 2.97 19.79 -0.23
N ALA A 62 2.98 20.18 1.04
CA ALA A 62 3.24 21.57 1.47
C ALA A 62 4.67 22.07 1.18
N LEU A 63 5.63 21.16 1.00
CA LEU A 63 7.02 21.48 0.69
C LEU A 63 7.31 21.53 -0.81
N VAL A 64 6.39 21.07 -1.65
CA VAL A 64 6.54 21.07 -3.12
C VAL A 64 6.34 22.47 -3.68
N GLU A 65 7.24 22.91 -4.55
CA GLU A 65 7.18 24.20 -5.27
C GLU A 65 6.73 24.03 -6.73
N SER A 66 6.96 22.87 -7.32
CA SER A 66 6.59 22.53 -8.70
C SER A 66 5.07 22.52 -8.93
N ASP A 67 4.63 22.71 -10.16
CA ASP A 67 3.19 22.79 -10.53
C ASP A 67 2.46 21.45 -10.46
N TRP A 68 3.19 20.36 -10.60
CA TRP A 68 2.67 19.00 -10.55
C TRP A 68 3.30 18.20 -9.41
N ILE A 69 2.52 17.33 -8.81
CA ILE A 69 2.98 16.41 -7.77
C ILE A 69 2.87 14.97 -8.29
N LEU A 70 3.99 14.25 -8.28
CA LEU A 70 4.05 12.81 -8.44
C LEU A 70 4.32 12.17 -7.07
N MET A 71 3.31 11.56 -6.46
CA MET A 71 3.46 10.89 -5.17
C MET A 71 3.93 9.45 -5.38
N VAL A 72 5.13 9.12 -4.86
CA VAL A 72 5.74 7.79 -4.99
C VAL A 72 6.12 7.27 -3.59
N ASP A 73 5.87 5.99 -3.33
CA ASP A 73 6.28 5.33 -2.09
C ASP A 73 7.72 4.74 -2.26
N ALA A 74 8.49 4.62 -1.19
CA ALA A 74 9.89 4.19 -1.26
C ALA A 74 10.10 2.81 -1.88
N ASP A 75 9.10 1.93 -1.77
CA ASP A 75 9.08 0.59 -2.35
C ASP A 75 8.53 0.54 -3.80
N GLU A 76 8.33 1.73 -4.42
CA GLU A 76 7.87 1.86 -5.81
C GLU A 76 9.02 2.27 -6.75
N ARG A 77 8.93 1.93 -8.05
CA ARG A 77 9.89 2.28 -9.12
C ARG A 77 9.15 2.69 -10.38
N VAL A 78 9.51 3.84 -10.93
CA VAL A 78 8.97 4.31 -12.21
C VAL A 78 9.70 3.63 -13.35
N THR A 79 8.95 2.89 -14.20
CA THR A 79 9.55 2.29 -15.41
C THR A 79 9.80 3.35 -16.50
N PRO A 80 10.72 3.10 -17.45
CA PRO A 80 10.96 4.02 -18.57
C PRO A 80 9.68 4.36 -19.36
N ALA A 81 8.83 3.38 -19.63
CA ALA A 81 7.55 3.59 -20.32
C ALA A 81 6.58 4.47 -19.51
N LEU A 82 6.54 4.30 -18.18
CA LEU A 82 5.74 5.16 -17.31
C LEU A 82 6.31 6.57 -17.24
N ARG A 83 7.65 6.72 -17.18
CA ARG A 83 8.33 8.03 -17.23
C ARG A 83 7.90 8.81 -18.48
N GLU A 84 7.95 8.19 -19.67
CA GLU A 84 7.53 8.82 -20.93
C GLU A 84 6.06 9.28 -20.87
N SER A 85 5.18 8.43 -20.34
CA SER A 85 3.76 8.76 -20.17
C SER A 85 3.53 9.92 -19.20
N LEU A 86 4.28 9.96 -18.08
CA LEU A 86 4.23 11.04 -17.08
C LEU A 86 4.68 12.38 -17.70
N GLN A 87 5.84 12.37 -18.36
CA GLN A 87 6.38 13.57 -19.03
C GLN A 87 5.43 14.09 -20.11
N ALA A 88 4.84 13.20 -20.92
CA ALA A 88 3.87 13.59 -21.93
C ALA A 88 2.59 14.20 -21.31
N ALA A 89 2.12 13.65 -20.18
CA ALA A 89 0.94 14.16 -19.48
C ALA A 89 1.18 15.57 -18.92
N VAL A 90 2.34 15.79 -18.28
CA VAL A 90 2.72 17.11 -17.75
C VAL A 90 2.90 18.13 -18.88
N ALA A 91 3.56 17.75 -19.99
CA ALA A 91 3.79 18.61 -21.14
C ALA A 91 2.49 19.09 -21.81
N GLN A 92 1.41 18.31 -21.76
CA GLN A 92 0.09 18.73 -22.24
C GLN A 92 -0.51 19.87 -21.41
N ASN A 93 -0.04 20.10 -20.21
CA ASN A 93 -0.48 21.11 -19.25
C ASN A 93 -2.01 21.21 -19.11
N SER A 94 -2.69 20.06 -19.20
CA SER A 94 -4.15 19.94 -19.04
C SER A 94 -4.45 19.36 -17.67
N PRO A 95 -4.97 20.16 -16.74
CA PRO A 95 -5.21 19.71 -15.37
C PRO A 95 -6.09 18.46 -15.31
N ALA A 96 -5.55 17.41 -14.73
CA ALA A 96 -6.22 16.12 -14.52
C ALA A 96 -5.53 15.37 -13.37
N ILE A 97 -6.23 14.41 -12.80
CA ILE A 97 -5.63 13.39 -11.92
C ILE A 97 -5.29 12.20 -12.81
N TYR A 98 -4.05 11.74 -12.72
CA TYR A 98 -3.61 10.59 -13.49
C TYR A 98 -3.43 9.36 -12.61
N THR A 99 -3.97 8.23 -13.09
CA THR A 99 -3.84 6.92 -12.43
C THR A 99 -2.80 6.08 -13.13
N LEU A 100 -1.91 5.47 -12.34
CA LEU A 100 -0.80 4.63 -12.79
C LEU A 100 -1.13 3.17 -12.54
N PRO A 101 -0.86 2.25 -13.48
CA PRO A 101 -1.00 0.83 -13.23
C PRO A 101 0.17 0.35 -12.36
N ARG A 102 -0.13 -0.08 -11.14
CA ARG A 102 0.86 -0.59 -10.20
C ARG A 102 1.00 -2.10 -10.36
N LEU A 103 2.23 -2.54 -10.62
CA LEU A 103 2.61 -3.94 -10.80
C LEU A 103 3.40 -4.43 -9.59
N SER A 104 2.78 -5.28 -8.78
CA SER A 104 3.36 -5.74 -7.52
C SER A 104 4.30 -6.93 -7.69
N TRP A 105 5.50 -6.82 -7.08
CA TRP A 105 6.44 -7.90 -6.88
C TRP A 105 6.24 -8.52 -5.51
N CYS A 106 6.07 -9.84 -5.46
CA CYS A 106 6.09 -10.59 -4.21
C CYS A 106 6.55 -12.03 -4.43
N PHE A 107 7.23 -12.59 -3.43
CA PHE A 107 7.65 -13.99 -3.41
C PHE A 107 8.47 -14.43 -4.64
N GLY A 108 9.29 -13.51 -5.18
CA GLY A 108 10.19 -13.82 -6.28
C GLY A 108 9.61 -13.63 -7.69
N GLY A 109 8.46 -12.95 -7.84
CA GLY A 109 7.87 -12.68 -9.15
C GLY A 109 6.88 -11.50 -9.16
N PHE A 110 6.67 -10.93 -10.34
CA PHE A 110 5.60 -9.96 -10.57
C PHE A 110 4.25 -10.68 -10.73
N ILE A 111 3.22 -10.15 -10.09
CA ILE A 111 1.86 -10.67 -10.12
C ILE A 111 1.04 -9.90 -11.16
N ARG A 112 0.74 -10.55 -12.29
CA ARG A 112 -0.03 -9.94 -13.39
C ARG A 112 -1.49 -10.39 -13.42
N HIS A 113 -1.83 -11.37 -12.62
CA HIS A 113 -3.18 -11.96 -12.52
C HIS A 113 -3.65 -11.94 -11.06
N SER A 114 -4.42 -12.93 -10.63
CA SER A 114 -4.95 -13.02 -9.26
C SER A 114 -5.85 -11.84 -8.83
N GLY A 115 -6.14 -10.91 -9.74
CA GLY A 115 -6.87 -9.67 -9.47
C GLY A 115 -6.00 -8.59 -8.81
N TRP A 116 -4.68 -8.70 -8.90
CA TRP A 116 -3.71 -7.75 -8.39
C TRP A 116 -3.24 -6.75 -9.46
N TYR A 117 -3.45 -7.04 -10.74
CA TYR A 117 -3.06 -6.16 -11.83
C TYR A 117 -4.21 -6.01 -12.85
N PRO A 118 -4.37 -4.81 -13.44
CA PRO A 118 -3.75 -3.56 -13.02
C PRO A 118 -4.39 -3.02 -11.74
N ASP A 119 -3.55 -2.68 -10.76
CA ASP A 119 -3.95 -1.94 -9.57
C ASP A 119 -3.70 -0.44 -9.86
N ARG A 120 -4.76 0.28 -10.25
CA ARG A 120 -4.61 1.68 -10.66
C ARG A 120 -4.66 2.60 -9.45
N VAL A 121 -3.56 3.31 -9.22
CA VAL A 121 -3.39 4.27 -8.12
C VAL A 121 -3.27 5.70 -8.66
N ALA A 122 -4.02 6.64 -8.07
CA ALA A 122 -3.91 8.06 -8.41
C ALA A 122 -2.63 8.62 -7.78
N ARG A 123 -1.67 9.06 -8.62
CA ARG A 123 -0.33 9.45 -8.16
C ARG A 123 0.18 10.76 -8.75
N LEU A 124 -0.27 11.18 -9.96
CA LEU A 124 0.11 12.44 -10.57
C LEU A 124 -1.10 13.38 -10.60
N TYR A 125 -0.91 14.60 -10.08
CA TYR A 125 -1.97 15.61 -9.97
C TYR A 125 -1.39 17.03 -9.88
N PRO A 126 -2.15 18.08 -10.28
CA PRO A 126 -1.68 19.46 -10.19
C PRO A 126 -1.71 19.93 -8.72
N ARG A 127 -0.62 20.56 -8.28
CA ARG A 127 -0.45 21.11 -6.94
C ARG A 127 -1.56 22.11 -6.59
N GLY A 128 -2.12 21.98 -5.40
CA GLY A 128 -3.15 22.88 -4.86
C GLY A 128 -4.56 22.70 -5.43
N ARG A 129 -4.76 21.79 -6.42
CA ARG A 129 -6.08 21.50 -7.00
C ARG A 129 -6.62 20.12 -6.62
N ALA A 130 -5.77 19.23 -6.17
CA ALA A 130 -6.06 17.97 -5.53
C ALA A 130 -5.06 17.76 -4.39
N GLY A 131 -5.35 16.90 -3.42
CA GLY A 131 -4.46 16.62 -2.30
C GLY A 131 -4.99 15.45 -1.48
N TYR A 132 -4.15 14.88 -0.61
CA TYR A 132 -4.57 13.77 0.24
C TYR A 132 -5.42 14.26 1.43
N ASN A 133 -6.42 13.45 1.84
CA ASN A 133 -7.16 13.67 3.08
C ASN A 133 -6.31 13.31 4.30
N ASP A 134 -6.81 13.64 5.51
CA ASP A 134 -6.14 13.45 6.80
C ASP A 134 -6.28 12.04 7.40
N ALA A 135 -6.70 11.04 6.61
CA ALA A 135 -6.96 9.70 7.11
C ALA A 135 -5.70 9.04 7.70
N LEU A 136 -5.87 8.38 8.85
CA LEU A 136 -4.80 7.64 9.52
C LEU A 136 -4.26 6.50 8.65
N VAL A 137 -5.18 5.79 7.97
CA VAL A 137 -4.91 4.70 7.03
C VAL A 137 -5.94 4.76 5.90
N HIS A 138 -5.59 4.21 4.72
CA HIS A 138 -6.43 4.25 3.52
C HIS A 138 -6.75 5.69 3.06
N GLU A 139 -5.75 6.54 3.17
CA GLU A 139 -5.81 7.91 2.67
C GLU A 139 -6.19 7.93 1.19
N LYS A 140 -6.91 8.96 0.80
CA LYS A 140 -7.40 9.13 -0.57
C LYS A 140 -7.00 10.49 -1.09
N LEU A 141 -6.66 10.54 -2.36
CA LEU A 141 -6.53 11.78 -3.08
C LEU A 141 -7.94 12.37 -3.27
N GLU A 142 -8.18 13.53 -2.67
CA GLU A 142 -9.42 14.30 -2.83
C GLU A 142 -9.35 15.14 -4.11
N ASN A 143 -10.48 15.27 -4.77
CA ASN A 143 -10.64 15.97 -6.03
C ASN A 143 -11.78 17.01 -5.93
N PRO A 144 -11.58 18.11 -5.16
CA PRO A 144 -12.65 19.07 -4.89
C PRO A 144 -13.07 19.86 -6.14
N GLU A 145 -12.22 19.96 -7.15
CA GLU A 145 -12.50 20.64 -8.41
C GLU A 145 -13.06 19.71 -9.49
N GLU A 146 -13.36 18.46 -9.16
CA GLU A 146 -13.87 17.45 -10.10
C GLU A 146 -13.01 17.31 -11.37
N LEU A 147 -11.69 17.41 -11.21
CA LEU A 147 -10.75 17.22 -12.32
C LEU A 147 -10.98 15.86 -13.00
N PRO A 148 -10.82 15.79 -14.33
CA PRO A 148 -10.93 14.52 -15.04
C PRO A 148 -9.86 13.52 -14.53
N VAL A 149 -10.24 12.27 -14.34
CA VAL A 149 -9.33 11.18 -13.96
C VAL A 149 -8.95 10.42 -15.24
N ARG A 150 -7.65 10.36 -15.53
CA ARG A 150 -7.12 9.76 -16.77
C ARG A 150 -6.11 8.65 -16.45
N PRO A 151 -6.18 7.49 -17.11
CA PRO A 151 -5.18 6.46 -16.96
C PRO A 151 -3.91 6.79 -17.77
N LEU A 152 -2.74 6.48 -17.22
CA LEU A 152 -1.48 6.44 -17.95
C LEU A 152 -1.07 5.00 -18.28
N GLU A 153 -0.17 4.86 -19.23
CA GLU A 153 0.46 3.61 -19.63
C GLU A 153 1.85 3.49 -19.01
N GLY A 154 2.38 2.26 -18.94
CA GLY A 154 3.63 1.95 -18.27
C GLY A 154 3.44 1.62 -16.78
N ASP A 155 4.26 0.70 -16.26
CA ASP A 155 4.07 0.16 -14.91
C ASP A 155 4.80 0.99 -13.84
N LEU A 156 4.13 1.24 -12.71
CA LEU A 156 4.75 1.56 -11.44
C LEU A 156 5.05 0.24 -10.71
N LEU A 157 6.31 -0.17 -10.67
CA LEU A 157 6.70 -1.39 -9.99
C LEU A 157 6.61 -1.18 -8.47
N HIS A 158 6.07 -2.17 -7.75
CA HIS A 158 5.86 -2.08 -6.29
C HIS A 158 6.37 -3.34 -5.60
N TYR A 159 7.39 -3.21 -4.77
CA TYR A 159 8.05 -4.29 -4.04
C TYR A 159 7.39 -4.50 -2.67
N THR A 160 6.15 -5.01 -2.67
CA THR A 160 5.21 -4.96 -1.54
C THR A 160 5.59 -5.81 -0.32
N TYR A 161 6.28 -6.93 -0.51
CA TYR A 161 6.68 -7.83 0.58
C TYR A 161 8.13 -8.27 0.44
N ARG A 162 8.95 -8.01 1.47
CA ARG A 162 10.33 -8.47 1.54
C ARG A 162 10.43 -10.00 1.61
N ASP A 163 9.57 -10.60 2.44
CA ASP A 163 9.53 -12.04 2.69
C ASP A 163 8.15 -12.49 3.18
N LEU A 164 8.01 -13.80 3.45
CA LEU A 164 6.78 -14.40 3.95
C LEU A 164 6.41 -13.89 5.35
N ARG A 165 7.41 -13.65 6.20
CA ARG A 165 7.19 -13.14 7.56
C ARG A 165 6.53 -11.77 7.53
N HIS A 166 7.06 -10.85 6.72
CA HIS A 166 6.50 -9.51 6.53
C HIS A 166 5.04 -9.58 6.02
N TYR A 167 4.74 -10.49 5.07
CA TYR A 167 3.36 -10.72 4.62
C TYR A 167 2.45 -11.18 5.77
N LEU A 168 2.89 -12.15 6.57
CA LEU A 168 2.08 -12.74 7.65
C LEU A 168 1.82 -11.73 8.77
N GLU A 169 2.82 -10.95 9.18
CA GLU A 169 2.69 -9.90 10.19
C GLU A 169 1.68 -8.82 9.73
N LYS A 170 1.82 -8.33 8.50
CA LYS A 170 0.89 -7.36 7.91
C LYS A 170 -0.52 -7.93 7.76
N SER A 171 -0.64 -9.18 7.32
CA SER A 171 -1.92 -9.90 7.20
C SER A 171 -2.61 -10.09 8.54
N ALA A 172 -1.88 -10.44 9.60
CA ALA A 172 -2.42 -10.58 10.95
C ALA A 172 -2.94 -9.24 11.48
N HIS A 173 -2.20 -8.15 11.30
CA HIS A 173 -2.64 -6.81 11.69
C HIS A 173 -3.95 -6.39 11.00
N TYR A 174 -4.06 -6.61 9.69
CA TYR A 174 -5.31 -6.33 8.96
C TYR A 174 -6.47 -7.24 9.38
N ALA A 175 -6.19 -8.50 9.69
CA ALA A 175 -7.23 -9.42 10.18
C ALA A 175 -7.78 -8.95 11.52
N GLN A 176 -6.89 -8.55 12.44
CA GLN A 176 -7.23 -7.99 13.75
C GLN A 176 -8.10 -6.72 13.60
N ALA A 177 -7.64 -5.72 12.86
CA ALA A 177 -8.36 -4.46 12.68
C ALA A 177 -9.77 -4.68 12.09
N TRP A 178 -9.90 -5.59 11.11
CA TRP A 178 -11.18 -5.95 10.52
C TRP A 178 -12.12 -6.62 11.55
N ALA A 179 -11.60 -7.52 12.37
CA ALA A 179 -12.39 -8.23 13.39
C ALA A 179 -12.86 -7.26 14.49
N GLU A 180 -11.99 -6.35 14.94
CA GLU A 180 -12.32 -5.31 15.94
C GLU A 180 -13.46 -4.40 15.44
N GLN A 181 -13.36 -3.89 14.23
CA GLN A 181 -14.41 -3.05 13.65
C GLN A 181 -15.76 -3.77 13.56
N ARG A 182 -15.75 -5.06 13.24
CA ARG A 182 -16.96 -5.86 13.13
C ARG A 182 -17.55 -6.22 14.49
N ALA A 183 -16.70 -6.57 15.46
CA ALA A 183 -17.11 -6.82 16.84
C ALA A 183 -17.76 -5.56 17.45
N ALA A 184 -17.16 -4.37 17.25
CA ALA A 184 -17.72 -3.10 17.70
C ALA A 184 -19.10 -2.78 17.09
N ARG A 185 -19.39 -3.33 15.89
CA ARG A 185 -20.70 -3.23 15.24
C ARG A 185 -21.68 -4.36 15.64
N GLY A 186 -21.37 -5.14 16.69
CA GLY A 186 -22.20 -6.25 17.19
C GLY A 186 -22.24 -7.47 16.27
N LYS A 187 -21.35 -7.58 15.28
CA LYS A 187 -21.28 -8.76 14.41
C LYS A 187 -20.60 -9.91 15.14
N ARG A 188 -21.10 -11.12 14.96
CA ARG A 188 -20.53 -12.33 15.57
C ARG A 188 -19.79 -13.15 14.54
N GLY A 189 -18.66 -13.74 14.93
CA GLY A 189 -17.86 -14.61 14.08
C GLY A 189 -18.45 -16.00 13.89
N SER A 190 -18.09 -16.62 12.75
CA SER A 190 -18.41 -18.01 12.43
C SER A 190 -17.22 -18.65 11.70
N LEU A 191 -16.71 -19.74 12.23
CA LEU A 191 -15.61 -20.49 11.61
C LEU A 191 -16.03 -21.09 10.27
N ALA A 192 -17.27 -21.61 10.17
CA ALA A 192 -17.81 -22.13 8.90
C ALA A 192 -17.88 -21.06 7.83
N ALA A 193 -18.31 -19.84 8.18
CA ALA A 193 -18.29 -18.70 7.26
C ALA A 193 -16.84 -18.34 6.87
N GLY A 194 -15.90 -18.36 7.82
CA GLY A 194 -14.48 -18.14 7.56
C GLY A 194 -13.90 -19.13 6.54
N ILE A 195 -14.19 -20.42 6.71
CA ILE A 195 -13.77 -21.48 5.79
C ILE A 195 -14.39 -21.23 4.39
N GLY A 196 -15.69 -21.00 4.31
CA GLY A 196 -16.37 -20.73 3.03
C GLY A 196 -15.81 -19.51 2.30
N HIS A 197 -15.59 -18.41 3.02
CA HIS A 197 -14.98 -17.20 2.45
C HIS A 197 -13.52 -17.40 2.04
N GLY A 198 -12.73 -18.18 2.81
CA GLY A 198 -11.37 -18.56 2.45
C GLY A 198 -11.32 -19.36 1.15
N ILE A 199 -12.13 -20.41 1.04
CA ILE A 199 -12.25 -21.20 -0.19
C ILE A 199 -12.71 -20.31 -1.36
N GLY A 200 -13.73 -19.48 -1.18
CA GLY A 200 -14.20 -18.54 -2.20
C GLY A 200 -13.13 -17.56 -2.64
N CYS A 201 -12.29 -17.07 -1.71
CA CYS A 201 -11.14 -16.21 -2.01
C CYS A 201 -10.13 -16.93 -2.90
N PHE A 202 -9.74 -18.16 -2.50
CA PHE A 202 -8.81 -18.98 -3.30
C PHE A 202 -9.34 -19.22 -4.73
N LEU A 203 -10.56 -19.73 -4.87
CA LEU A 203 -11.17 -20.03 -6.17
C LEU A 203 -11.26 -18.77 -7.05
N ARG A 204 -11.66 -17.65 -6.46
CA ARG A 204 -11.72 -16.37 -7.18
C ARG A 204 -10.34 -15.94 -7.69
N MET A 205 -9.32 -15.94 -6.82
CA MET A 205 -8.00 -15.46 -7.19
C MET A 205 -7.29 -16.41 -8.16
N TYR A 206 -7.28 -17.71 -7.82
CA TYR A 206 -6.51 -18.68 -8.57
C TYR A 206 -7.17 -19.07 -9.89
N LEU A 207 -8.51 -19.31 -9.89
CA LEU A 207 -9.24 -19.71 -11.10
C LEU A 207 -9.85 -18.53 -11.84
N LEU A 208 -10.78 -17.76 -11.20
CA LEU A 208 -11.54 -16.73 -11.91
C LEU A 208 -10.70 -15.52 -12.32
N LYS A 209 -9.65 -15.20 -11.56
CA LYS A 209 -8.68 -14.14 -11.86
C LYS A 209 -7.38 -14.69 -12.46
N ALA A 210 -7.44 -15.93 -12.97
CA ALA A 210 -6.34 -16.58 -13.68
C ALA A 210 -4.99 -16.59 -12.94
N GLY A 211 -5.00 -16.61 -11.58
CA GLY A 211 -3.78 -16.61 -10.77
C GLY A 211 -2.84 -17.78 -11.08
N PHE A 212 -3.34 -18.88 -11.67
CA PHE A 212 -2.51 -19.99 -12.14
C PHE A 212 -1.52 -19.58 -13.26
N LEU A 213 -1.78 -18.48 -13.97
CA LEU A 213 -0.85 -17.92 -14.96
C LEU A 213 0.35 -17.22 -14.33
N ASP A 214 0.27 -16.81 -13.07
CA ASP A 214 1.42 -16.30 -12.29
C ASP A 214 2.26 -17.46 -11.70
N GLY A 215 2.00 -18.70 -12.09
CA GLY A 215 2.77 -19.87 -11.70
C GLY A 215 2.71 -20.16 -10.19
N ARG A 216 3.87 -20.49 -9.61
CA ARG A 216 3.97 -20.83 -8.17
C ARG A 216 3.66 -19.64 -7.28
N GLN A 217 4.00 -18.44 -7.70
CA GLN A 217 3.73 -17.19 -6.98
C GLN A 217 2.23 -16.94 -6.89
N GLY A 218 1.49 -17.13 -7.99
CA GLY A 218 0.04 -16.99 -7.99
C GLY A 218 -0.67 -18.02 -7.10
N LEU A 219 -0.19 -19.27 -7.09
CA LEU A 219 -0.69 -20.30 -6.17
C LEU A 219 -0.44 -19.91 -4.71
N LEU A 220 0.81 -19.54 -4.37
CA LEU A 220 1.19 -19.13 -3.02
C LEU A 220 0.36 -17.94 -2.56
N LEU A 221 0.24 -16.91 -3.40
CA LEU A 221 -0.55 -15.72 -3.10
C LEU A 221 -2.03 -16.03 -2.87
N ALA A 222 -2.63 -16.91 -3.69
CA ALA A 222 -4.03 -17.32 -3.52
C ALA A 222 -4.27 -18.09 -2.22
N LEU A 223 -3.34 -18.98 -1.84
CA LEU A 223 -3.38 -19.72 -0.55
C LEU A 223 -3.24 -18.78 0.64
N LEU A 224 -2.26 -17.87 0.62
CA LEU A 224 -2.04 -16.90 1.69
C LEU A 224 -3.20 -15.92 1.83
N SER A 225 -3.82 -15.50 0.72
CA SER A 225 -4.99 -14.63 0.73
C SER A 225 -6.24 -15.34 1.28
N ALA A 226 -6.40 -16.64 0.97
CA ALA A 226 -7.44 -17.48 1.53
C ALA A 226 -7.26 -17.65 3.06
N HIS A 227 -6.01 -17.91 3.50
CA HIS A 227 -5.66 -17.96 4.91
C HIS A 227 -5.97 -16.63 5.63
N SER A 228 -5.53 -15.49 5.06
CA SER A 228 -5.83 -14.16 5.61
C SER A 228 -7.34 -13.90 5.71
N THR A 229 -8.10 -14.33 4.70
CA THR A 229 -9.56 -14.23 4.71
C THR A 229 -10.16 -15.08 5.84
N PHE A 230 -9.72 -16.33 6.01
CA PHE A 230 -10.15 -17.17 7.11
C PHE A 230 -9.78 -16.56 8.48
N ALA A 231 -8.56 -16.05 8.63
CA ALA A 231 -8.05 -15.46 9.88
C ALA A 231 -8.92 -14.30 10.39
N LYS A 232 -9.46 -13.44 9.48
CA LYS A 232 -10.40 -12.37 9.83
C LYS A 232 -11.65 -12.90 10.56
N TYR A 233 -12.24 -13.97 10.04
CA TYR A 233 -13.44 -14.59 10.64
C TYR A 233 -13.12 -15.38 11.90
N ALA A 234 -11.96 -16.02 11.94
CA ALA A 234 -11.48 -16.76 13.10
C ALA A 234 -11.22 -15.80 14.27
N ASP A 235 -10.55 -14.67 14.05
CA ASP A 235 -10.33 -13.66 15.10
C ASP A 235 -11.67 -13.07 15.58
N LEU A 236 -12.60 -12.74 14.67
CA LEU A 236 -13.93 -12.30 15.04
C LEU A 236 -14.69 -13.35 15.87
N TRP A 237 -14.52 -14.64 15.55
CA TRP A 237 -15.12 -15.73 16.32
C TRP A 237 -14.51 -15.83 17.72
N VAL A 238 -13.18 -15.78 17.86
CA VAL A 238 -12.49 -15.75 19.14
C VAL A 238 -13.01 -14.60 20.01
N ARG A 239 -13.07 -13.39 19.49
CA ARG A 239 -13.53 -12.19 20.22
C ARG A 239 -14.99 -12.22 20.64
N THR A 240 -15.85 -12.91 19.89
CA THR A 240 -17.31 -12.80 20.06
C THR A 240 -18.01 -14.08 20.52
N ARG A 241 -17.28 -15.21 20.58
CA ARG A 241 -17.83 -16.54 20.87
C ARG A 241 -17.05 -17.33 21.90
N THR A 242 -15.84 -16.88 22.29
CA THR A 242 -15.07 -17.54 23.35
C THR A 242 -15.12 -16.75 24.62
N SER A 243 -15.02 -17.44 25.77
CA SER A 243 -14.86 -16.82 27.08
C SER A 243 -13.38 -16.55 27.35
N PRO A 244 -13.03 -15.52 28.13
CA PRO A 244 -11.67 -15.38 28.64
C PRO A 244 -11.27 -16.61 29.46
N PRO A 245 -9.97 -16.90 29.60
CA PRO A 245 -9.52 -18.00 30.47
C PRO A 245 -10.05 -17.80 31.89
N PRO A 246 -10.39 -18.88 32.61
CA PRO A 246 -10.84 -18.76 34.00
C PRO A 246 -9.74 -18.09 34.83
N GLU A 247 -10.12 -17.03 35.55
CA GLU A 247 -9.24 -16.39 36.51
C GLU A 247 -8.97 -17.39 37.65
N GLY A 248 -7.72 -17.72 37.88
CA GLY A 248 -7.30 -18.55 39.02
C GLY A 248 -7.26 -20.05 38.75
N GLY A 249 -6.14 -20.49 38.23
CA GLY A 249 -5.70 -21.88 38.22
C GLY A 249 -4.23 -21.93 38.58
N THR A 250 -3.89 -21.71 39.84
CA THR A 250 -2.67 -22.26 40.41
C THR A 250 -2.76 -23.77 40.22
N ARG A 251 -2.01 -24.30 39.28
CA ARG A 251 -1.79 -25.74 39.19
C ARG A 251 -0.79 -26.10 40.27
N ASP A 252 -1.34 -26.49 41.42
CA ASP A 252 -0.70 -27.51 42.23
C ASP A 252 -0.81 -28.84 41.47
N ARG A 253 0.29 -29.29 40.89
CA ARG A 253 0.72 -30.67 40.71
C ARG A 253 2.16 -30.73 40.21
#